data_0d0347e70e810c94455a10684019efdb
#
_entry.id   0d0347e70e810c94455a10684019efdb
#
_cell.length_a   1.000
_cell.length_b   1.000
_cell.length_c   1.000
_cell.angle_alpha   90.00
_cell.angle_beta   90.00
_cell.angle_gamma   90.00
#
_symmetry.space_group_name_H-M   'P 1'
#
loop_
_entity.id
_entity.type
_entity.pdbx_description
1 polymer ?
#
loop_
_entity_poly.entity_id
_entity_poly.type
_entity_poly.pdbx_seq_one_letter_code
_entity_poly.pdbx_strand_id
1 'polypeptide(L)'
;MAKNTRRRIPYRWMFVTCIIVVTAAALFALIAALLYAFNVTQSETAVILLCIAVAIAAVGAVLSVLTTRVIFLPVTRLSQASRQIARGEFDLDLTYEGVIREYRDTYESFNTLAKELQNIETLRSDFIANVSHEFKTPLTAIEGYAALLRDPALPETEREESVERILQSSGRLSSLVSNILMLSKLENQTALPEAVTFSLDEQLRQALLTLEPLWTEKELELELDLPPVRYTGAESLLYHVWSNLLGNAVKFSPTGGTLSLRLWEEAETLCVSVSDQGPGMTAEEQRHVFDKFYQGDTSRRQEGSGLGLPLAKRIVQLCGGRIFLESTRGSGSTFTVTLPKT
;
A
#
# COMPACT_ATOMS: atom_id res chain seq x y z
N MET A 1 -24.81 -18.96 5.34
CA MET A 1 -25.43 -19.39 6.63
C MET A 1 -25.18 -18.30 7.65
N ALA A 2 -26.14 -17.43 7.86
CA ALA A 2 -26.02 -16.28 8.78
C ALA A 2 -26.06 -16.80 10.23
N LYS A 3 -24.93 -16.72 10.93
CA LYS A 3 -24.81 -16.99 12.36
C LYS A 3 -25.42 -15.83 13.13
N ASN A 4 -26.66 -16.01 13.57
CA ASN A 4 -27.40 -15.10 14.43
C ASN A 4 -26.72 -15.03 15.81
N THR A 5 -25.71 -14.19 15.97
CA THR A 5 -25.07 -13.90 17.25
C THR A 5 -26.00 -13.02 18.08
N ARG A 6 -26.86 -13.67 18.88
CA ARG A 6 -27.62 -12.98 19.93
C ARG A 6 -26.65 -12.13 20.77
N ARG A 7 -26.75 -10.82 20.60
CA ARG A 7 -26.01 -9.79 21.34
C ARG A 7 -26.27 -9.96 22.82
N ARG A 8 -25.30 -10.48 23.56
CA ARG A 8 -25.30 -10.44 25.03
C ARG A 8 -24.97 -9.01 25.40
N ILE A 9 -25.98 -8.25 25.86
CA ILE A 9 -25.75 -6.97 26.55
C ILE A 9 -24.77 -7.27 27.67
N PRO A 10 -23.61 -6.59 27.78
CA PRO A 10 -22.67 -6.89 28.86
C PRO A 10 -23.34 -6.67 30.20
N TYR A 11 -23.34 -7.68 31.06
CA TYR A 11 -24.00 -7.71 32.37
C TYR A 11 -23.70 -6.47 33.24
N ARG A 12 -22.58 -5.80 33.01
CA ARG A 12 -22.18 -4.57 33.68
C ARG A 12 -23.17 -3.40 33.48
N TRP A 13 -23.74 -3.27 32.29
CA TRP A 13 -24.69 -2.20 31.96
C TRP A 13 -26.09 -2.51 32.46
N MET A 14 -26.47 -3.76 32.44
CA MET A 14 -27.69 -4.24 33.09
C MET A 14 -27.61 -4.02 34.60
N PHE A 15 -26.41 -4.15 35.20
CA PHE A 15 -26.15 -3.89 36.60
C PHE A 15 -26.25 -2.40 36.93
N VAL A 16 -25.70 -1.50 36.10
CA VAL A 16 -25.80 -0.03 36.31
C VAL A 16 -27.25 0.44 36.20
N THR A 17 -28.01 -0.03 35.21
CA THR A 17 -29.45 0.33 35.11
C THR A 17 -30.24 -0.24 36.27
N CYS A 18 -29.93 -1.45 36.72
CA CYS A 18 -30.55 -2.04 37.91
C CYS A 18 -30.22 -1.24 39.18
N ILE A 19 -28.99 -0.77 39.36
CA ILE A 19 -28.59 0.09 40.48
C ILE A 19 -29.37 1.40 40.47
N ILE A 20 -29.52 2.06 39.32
CA ILE A 20 -30.28 3.31 39.22
C ILE A 20 -31.75 3.10 39.55
N VAL A 21 -32.36 2.01 39.10
CA VAL A 21 -33.75 1.68 39.41
C VAL A 21 -33.91 1.31 40.91
N VAL A 22 -32.97 0.53 41.46
CA VAL A 22 -32.98 0.13 42.87
C VAL A 22 -32.75 1.33 43.78
N THR A 23 -31.81 2.24 43.47
CA THR A 23 -31.59 3.44 44.28
C THR A 23 -32.77 4.41 44.23
N ALA A 24 -33.43 4.55 43.07
CA ALA A 24 -34.66 5.33 42.96
C ALA A 24 -35.81 4.71 43.76
N ALA A 25 -35.95 3.38 43.72
CA ALA A 25 -36.95 2.66 44.52
C ALA A 25 -36.67 2.74 46.04
N ALA A 26 -35.38 2.63 46.43
CA ALA A 26 -34.97 2.75 47.83
C ALA A 26 -35.20 4.18 48.40
N LEU A 27 -34.88 5.21 47.58
CA LEU A 27 -35.16 6.60 47.97
C LEU A 27 -36.66 6.84 48.15
N PHE A 28 -37.46 6.24 47.28
CA PHE A 28 -38.90 6.28 47.35
C PHE A 28 -39.43 5.60 48.61
N ALA A 29 -38.96 4.38 48.92
CA ALA A 29 -39.35 3.66 50.12
C ALA A 29 -38.99 4.44 51.41
N LEU A 30 -37.83 5.12 51.40
CA LEU A 30 -37.37 5.97 52.50
C LEU A 30 -38.32 7.18 52.69
N ILE A 31 -38.69 7.86 51.60
CA ILE A 31 -39.63 8.99 51.65
C ILE A 31 -40.99 8.52 52.14
N ALA A 32 -41.50 7.40 51.65
CA ALA A 32 -42.78 6.82 52.11
C ALA A 32 -42.73 6.44 53.60
N ALA A 33 -41.62 5.86 54.07
CA ALA A 33 -41.43 5.50 55.48
C ALA A 33 -41.38 6.76 56.42
N LEU A 34 -40.68 7.82 55.95
CA LEU A 34 -40.64 9.10 56.69
C LEU A 34 -41.99 9.76 56.76
N LEU A 35 -42.78 9.75 55.72
CA LEU A 35 -44.14 10.28 55.68
C LEU A 35 -45.08 9.49 56.63
N TYR A 36 -44.94 8.18 56.68
CA TYR A 36 -45.66 7.31 57.58
C TYR A 36 -45.26 7.56 59.06
N ALA A 37 -43.99 7.74 59.36
CA ALA A 37 -43.44 8.02 60.68
C ALA A 37 -43.91 9.41 61.25
N PHE A 38 -44.08 10.40 60.31
CA PHE A 38 -44.59 11.72 60.67
C PHE A 38 -46.13 11.81 60.77
N ASN A 39 -46.85 10.67 60.72
CA ASN A 39 -48.29 10.56 60.88
C ASN A 39 -49.15 11.48 60.01
N VAL A 40 -48.69 11.72 58.80
CA VAL A 40 -49.41 12.45 57.73
C VAL A 40 -50.46 11.51 57.15
N THR A 41 -51.51 11.27 57.84
CA THR A 41 -52.56 10.29 57.54
C THR A 41 -53.81 10.93 56.91
N GLN A 42 -53.61 11.75 55.85
CA GLN A 42 -54.73 11.97 54.94
C GLN A 42 -54.52 11.03 53.76
N SER A 43 -55.43 10.11 53.49
CA SER A 43 -55.38 9.06 52.47
C SER A 43 -55.12 9.61 51.08
N GLU A 44 -55.56 10.81 50.76
CA GLU A 44 -55.39 11.48 49.45
C GLU A 44 -53.96 11.91 49.23
N THR A 45 -53.24 12.42 50.24
CA THR A 45 -51.83 12.84 50.08
C THR A 45 -50.90 11.64 49.87
N ALA A 46 -51.16 10.51 50.49
CA ALA A 46 -50.40 9.28 50.29
C ALA A 46 -50.55 8.70 48.88
N VAL A 47 -51.76 8.76 48.33
CA VAL A 47 -52.02 8.33 46.95
C VAL A 47 -51.32 9.24 45.94
N ILE A 48 -51.34 10.55 46.12
CA ILE A 48 -50.66 11.51 45.26
C ILE A 48 -49.14 11.26 45.25
N LEU A 49 -48.55 11.06 46.42
CA LEU A 49 -47.11 10.77 46.56
C LEU A 49 -46.72 9.43 45.89
N LEU A 50 -47.55 8.41 45.99
CA LEU A 50 -47.36 7.13 45.28
C LEU A 50 -47.41 7.32 43.79
N CYS A 51 -48.36 8.08 43.28
CA CYS A 51 -48.47 8.36 41.84
C CYS A 51 -47.24 9.12 41.30
N ILE A 52 -46.75 10.13 42.06
CA ILE A 52 -45.55 10.89 41.70
C ILE A 52 -44.32 9.96 41.63
N ALA A 53 -44.19 9.09 42.57
CA ALA A 53 -43.06 8.17 42.64
C ALA A 53 -43.07 7.11 41.50
N VAL A 54 -44.22 6.57 41.20
CA VAL A 54 -44.36 5.66 40.03
C VAL A 54 -44.02 6.41 38.73
N ALA A 55 -44.45 7.66 38.60
CA ALA A 55 -44.13 8.51 37.48
C ALA A 55 -42.62 8.75 37.35
N ILE A 56 -41.94 9.08 38.48
CA ILE A 56 -40.46 9.27 38.48
C ILE A 56 -39.74 7.97 38.14
N ALA A 57 -40.17 6.83 38.65
CA ALA A 57 -39.57 5.53 38.34
C ALA A 57 -39.77 5.18 36.84
N ALA A 58 -40.94 5.44 36.31
CA ALA A 58 -41.21 5.21 34.87
C ALA A 58 -40.35 6.11 33.97
N VAL A 59 -40.24 7.40 34.27
CA VAL A 59 -39.38 8.34 33.57
C VAL A 59 -37.91 7.91 33.66
N GLY A 60 -37.43 7.52 34.84
CA GLY A 60 -36.08 7.02 35.03
C GLY A 60 -35.77 5.75 34.23
N ALA A 61 -36.73 4.82 34.14
CA ALA A 61 -36.60 3.61 33.36
C ALA A 61 -36.50 3.94 31.84
N VAL A 62 -37.35 4.84 31.34
CA VAL A 62 -37.33 5.29 29.95
C VAL A 62 -35.99 5.99 29.59
N LEU A 63 -35.54 6.92 30.45
CA LEU A 63 -34.27 7.62 30.28
C LEU A 63 -33.10 6.63 30.30
N SER A 64 -33.09 5.63 31.15
CA SER A 64 -32.05 4.60 31.22
C SER A 64 -31.96 3.79 29.91
N VAL A 65 -33.12 3.38 29.37
CA VAL A 65 -33.17 2.65 28.08
C VAL A 65 -32.70 3.54 26.94
N LEU A 66 -33.13 4.79 26.91
CA LEU A 66 -32.72 5.76 25.89
C LEU A 66 -31.21 6.01 25.93
N THR A 67 -30.66 6.28 27.12
CA THR A 67 -29.21 6.49 27.31
C THR A 67 -28.42 5.27 26.89
N THR A 68 -28.87 4.07 27.19
CA THR A 68 -28.22 2.84 26.80
C THR A 68 -28.21 2.67 25.27
N ARG A 69 -29.33 2.94 24.59
CA ARG A 69 -29.45 2.77 23.16
C ARG A 69 -28.73 3.87 22.37
N VAL A 70 -28.82 5.12 22.84
CA VAL A 70 -28.35 6.29 22.09
C VAL A 70 -26.87 6.55 22.33
N ILE A 71 -26.37 6.34 23.55
CA ILE A 71 -24.98 6.66 23.90
C ILE A 71 -24.10 5.40 23.99
N PHE A 72 -24.50 4.42 24.79
CA PHE A 72 -23.59 3.30 25.10
C PHE A 72 -23.47 2.28 24.00
N LEU A 73 -24.55 1.95 23.30
CA LEU A 73 -24.53 0.95 22.25
C LEU A 73 -23.62 1.33 21.06
N PRO A 74 -23.66 2.57 20.55
CA PRO A 74 -22.73 3.01 19.50
C PRO A 74 -21.27 2.94 19.93
N VAL A 75 -20.94 3.41 21.14
CA VAL A 75 -19.57 3.38 21.67
C VAL A 75 -19.05 1.95 21.84
N THR A 76 -19.89 1.02 22.32
CA THR A 76 -19.48 -0.38 22.45
C THR A 76 -19.24 -1.06 21.11
N ARG A 77 -20.00 -0.69 20.07
CA ARG A 77 -19.76 -1.18 18.70
C ARG A 77 -18.42 -0.70 18.15
N LEU A 78 -18.09 0.59 18.32
CA LEU A 78 -16.78 1.13 17.95
C LEU A 78 -15.63 0.43 18.68
N SER A 79 -15.78 0.21 19.99
CA SER A 79 -14.78 -0.52 20.77
C SER A 79 -14.59 -1.97 20.29
N GLN A 80 -15.65 -2.65 19.85
CA GLN A 80 -15.56 -3.99 19.29
C GLN A 80 -14.88 -3.97 17.93
N ALA A 81 -15.26 -3.05 17.04
CA ALA A 81 -14.65 -2.86 15.74
C ALA A 81 -13.15 -2.54 15.85
N SER A 82 -12.76 -1.66 16.78
CA SER A 82 -11.36 -1.38 17.07
C SER A 82 -10.57 -2.64 17.47
N ARG A 83 -11.16 -3.54 18.25
CA ARG A 83 -10.52 -4.81 18.62
C ARG A 83 -10.43 -5.78 17.45
N GLN A 84 -11.39 -5.78 16.53
CA GLN A 84 -11.34 -6.59 15.31
C GLN A 84 -10.21 -6.10 14.39
N ILE A 85 -10.10 -4.78 14.17
CA ILE A 85 -8.99 -4.18 13.41
C ILE A 85 -7.63 -4.55 14.05
N ALA A 86 -7.51 -4.47 15.38
CA ALA A 86 -6.28 -4.85 16.07
C ALA A 86 -5.90 -6.33 15.94
N ARG A 87 -6.82 -7.20 15.49
CA ARG A 87 -6.59 -8.61 15.19
C ARG A 87 -6.37 -8.88 13.70
N GLY A 88 -6.36 -7.83 12.87
CA GLY A 88 -6.26 -7.97 11.41
C GLY A 88 -7.57 -8.33 10.71
N GLU A 89 -8.72 -8.18 11.39
CA GLU A 89 -10.05 -8.42 10.83
C GLU A 89 -10.58 -7.07 10.33
N PHE A 90 -10.35 -6.75 9.05
CA PHE A 90 -10.68 -5.43 8.48
C PHE A 90 -12.03 -5.39 7.76
N ASP A 91 -12.67 -6.55 7.53
CA ASP A 91 -13.99 -6.63 6.91
C ASP A 91 -15.07 -6.16 7.91
N LEU A 92 -15.20 -4.84 8.00
CA LEU A 92 -16.12 -4.15 8.91
C LEU A 92 -17.15 -3.39 8.11
N ASP A 93 -18.40 -3.57 8.47
CA ASP A 93 -19.53 -2.73 8.01
C ASP A 93 -20.25 -2.16 9.22
N LEU A 94 -19.81 -0.98 9.66
CA LEU A 94 -20.43 -0.24 10.75
C LEU A 94 -21.53 0.66 10.20
N THR A 95 -22.78 0.27 10.39
CA THR A 95 -23.93 1.10 10.03
C THR A 95 -24.56 1.71 11.28
N TYR A 96 -24.78 3.03 11.26
CA TYR A 96 -25.50 3.76 12.31
C TYR A 96 -26.84 4.27 11.80
N GLU A 97 -27.91 3.73 12.34
CA GLU A 97 -29.30 4.09 12.00
C GLU A 97 -29.92 5.09 13.00
N GLY A 98 -29.12 5.65 13.91
CA GLY A 98 -29.57 6.58 14.94
C GLY A 98 -29.64 8.02 14.46
N VAL A 99 -30.13 8.90 15.35
CA VAL A 99 -30.42 10.32 15.07
C VAL A 99 -29.18 11.21 15.23
N ILE A 100 -28.16 10.76 15.93
CA ILE A 100 -26.96 11.56 16.26
C ILE A 100 -26.00 11.52 15.08
N ARG A 101 -25.81 12.67 14.41
CA ARG A 101 -24.97 12.82 13.21
C ARG A 101 -23.52 12.49 13.48
N GLU A 102 -23.00 12.89 14.63
CA GLU A 102 -21.60 12.68 15.05
C GLU A 102 -21.21 11.19 15.11
N TYR A 103 -22.14 10.32 15.48
CA TYR A 103 -21.90 8.88 15.43
C TYR A 103 -21.89 8.34 13.99
N ARG A 104 -22.70 8.89 13.11
CA ARG A 104 -22.72 8.53 11.69
C ARG A 104 -21.37 8.86 11.06
N ASP A 105 -20.93 10.12 11.21
CA ASP A 105 -19.67 10.61 10.65
C ASP A 105 -18.46 9.81 11.21
N THR A 106 -18.53 9.44 12.49
CA THR A 106 -17.50 8.60 13.14
C THR A 106 -17.49 7.18 12.58
N TYR A 107 -18.64 6.57 12.31
CA TYR A 107 -18.75 5.23 11.75
C TYR A 107 -18.25 5.18 10.31
N GLU A 108 -18.61 6.18 9.50
CA GLU A 108 -18.11 6.34 8.13
C GLU A 108 -16.59 6.50 8.10
N SER A 109 -16.05 7.34 8.98
CA SER A 109 -14.58 7.51 9.12
C SER A 109 -13.91 6.21 9.54
N PHE A 110 -14.53 5.42 10.43
CA PHE A 110 -14.00 4.16 10.90
C PHE A 110 -14.04 3.07 9.82
N ASN A 111 -15.11 3.02 9.00
CA ASN A 111 -15.20 2.12 7.85
C ASN A 111 -14.13 2.47 6.79
N THR A 112 -13.92 3.77 6.52
CA THR A 112 -12.87 4.23 5.61
C THR A 112 -11.49 3.79 6.10
N LEU A 113 -11.19 4.00 7.39
CA LEU A 113 -9.94 3.59 8.00
C LEU A 113 -9.73 2.05 7.92
N ALA A 114 -10.78 1.27 8.20
CA ALA A 114 -10.72 -0.19 8.11
C ALA A 114 -10.42 -0.64 6.67
N LYS A 115 -11.04 -0.01 5.67
CA LYS A 115 -10.82 -0.29 4.25
C LYS A 115 -9.39 0.06 3.81
N GLU A 116 -8.86 1.20 4.26
CA GLU A 116 -7.47 1.58 3.97
C GLU A 116 -6.47 0.60 4.59
N LEU A 117 -6.70 0.17 5.84
CA LEU A 117 -5.87 -0.85 6.48
C LEU A 117 -5.95 -2.20 5.76
N GLN A 118 -7.12 -2.59 5.29
CA GLN A 118 -7.31 -3.80 4.49
C GLN A 118 -6.51 -3.74 3.19
N ASN A 119 -6.56 -2.61 2.49
CA ASN A 119 -5.79 -2.39 1.27
C ASN A 119 -4.28 -2.51 1.54
N ILE A 120 -3.79 -1.88 2.62
CA ILE A 120 -2.38 -1.96 3.02
C ILE A 120 -1.95 -3.41 3.31
N GLU A 121 -2.74 -4.17 4.05
CA GLU A 121 -2.41 -5.57 4.39
C GLU A 121 -2.48 -6.47 3.14
N THR A 122 -3.43 -6.25 2.25
CA THR A 122 -3.49 -6.97 0.96
C THR A 122 -2.24 -6.69 0.14
N LEU A 123 -1.88 -5.41 -0.05
CA LEU A 123 -0.66 -5.02 -0.77
C LEU A 123 0.62 -5.61 -0.14
N ARG A 124 0.68 -5.66 1.19
CA ARG A 124 1.79 -6.28 1.92
C ARG A 124 1.85 -7.79 1.68
N SER A 125 0.71 -8.46 1.74
CA SER A 125 0.61 -9.91 1.52
C SER A 125 1.00 -10.27 0.09
N ASP A 126 0.48 -9.54 -0.89
CA ASP A 126 0.82 -9.70 -2.30
C ASP A 126 2.31 -9.44 -2.56
N PHE A 127 2.88 -8.43 -1.91
CA PHE A 127 4.32 -8.16 -1.98
C PHE A 127 5.14 -9.35 -1.50
N ILE A 128 4.83 -9.93 -0.33
CA ILE A 128 5.55 -11.09 0.23
C ILE A 128 5.39 -12.31 -0.69
N ALA A 129 4.20 -12.57 -1.21
CA ALA A 129 3.93 -13.68 -2.12
C ALA A 129 4.74 -13.54 -3.42
N ASN A 130 4.74 -12.36 -4.02
CA ASN A 130 5.47 -12.06 -5.25
C ASN A 130 6.99 -12.15 -5.05
N VAL A 131 7.53 -11.60 -3.93
CA VAL A 131 8.94 -11.76 -3.55
C VAL A 131 9.30 -13.23 -3.48
N SER A 132 8.50 -14.03 -2.79
CA SER A 132 8.77 -15.47 -2.62
C SER A 132 8.79 -16.20 -3.97
N HIS A 133 7.88 -15.85 -4.87
CA HIS A 133 7.83 -16.42 -6.21
C HIS A 133 9.05 -16.04 -7.04
N GLU A 134 9.41 -14.73 -7.05
CA GLU A 134 10.57 -14.22 -7.79
C GLU A 134 11.92 -14.75 -7.27
N PHE A 135 12.01 -15.13 -5.99
CA PHE A 135 13.18 -15.84 -5.43
C PHE A 135 13.21 -17.32 -5.85
N LYS A 136 12.06 -17.99 -5.83
CA LYS A 136 11.99 -19.43 -6.08
C LYS A 136 12.47 -19.80 -7.48
N THR A 137 12.11 -19.02 -8.48
CA THR A 137 12.43 -19.28 -9.90
C THR A 137 13.95 -19.37 -10.15
N PRO A 138 14.77 -18.33 -9.87
CA PRO A 138 16.21 -18.41 -10.08
C PRO A 138 16.90 -19.45 -9.17
N LEU A 139 16.40 -19.63 -7.93
CA LEU A 139 16.94 -20.63 -7.02
C LEU A 139 16.75 -22.05 -7.57
N THR A 140 15.55 -22.37 -8.06
CA THR A 140 15.26 -23.68 -8.68
C THR A 140 16.12 -23.91 -9.93
N ALA A 141 16.38 -22.85 -10.72
CA ALA A 141 17.27 -22.94 -11.87
C ALA A 141 18.72 -23.24 -11.43
N ILE A 142 19.24 -22.54 -10.44
CA ILE A 142 20.57 -22.79 -9.86
C ILE A 142 20.68 -24.24 -9.37
N GLU A 143 19.70 -24.71 -8.60
CA GLU A 143 19.68 -26.07 -8.06
C GLU A 143 19.64 -27.12 -9.20
N GLY A 144 18.83 -26.90 -10.21
CA GLY A 144 18.69 -27.80 -11.37
C GLY A 144 19.98 -27.92 -12.16
N TYR A 145 20.57 -26.79 -12.57
CA TYR A 145 21.83 -26.79 -13.34
C TYR A 145 23.02 -27.30 -12.48
N ALA A 146 23.07 -26.98 -11.19
CA ALA A 146 24.08 -27.54 -10.29
C ALA A 146 23.94 -29.07 -10.13
N ALA A 147 22.71 -29.60 -10.17
CA ALA A 147 22.49 -31.05 -10.16
C ALA A 147 22.99 -31.70 -11.46
N LEU A 148 22.77 -31.07 -12.64
CA LEU A 148 23.31 -31.53 -13.92
C LEU A 148 24.83 -31.59 -13.93
N LEU A 149 25.50 -30.60 -13.34
CA LEU A 149 26.98 -30.56 -13.26
C LEU A 149 27.58 -31.70 -12.43
N ARG A 150 26.77 -32.41 -11.63
CA ARG A 150 27.24 -33.60 -10.89
C ARG A 150 27.37 -34.85 -11.75
N ASP A 151 26.81 -34.85 -12.97
CA ASP A 151 26.94 -35.95 -13.90
C ASP A 151 28.35 -35.92 -14.56
N PRO A 152 29.20 -36.95 -14.33
CA PRO A 152 30.51 -37.02 -14.97
C PRO A 152 30.45 -37.22 -16.47
N ALA A 153 29.32 -37.72 -17.00
CA ALA A 153 29.12 -37.97 -18.41
C ALA A 153 28.57 -36.75 -19.17
N LEU A 154 28.29 -35.62 -18.48
CA LEU A 154 27.76 -34.39 -19.10
C LEU A 154 28.75 -33.85 -20.13
N PRO A 155 28.37 -33.61 -21.38
CA PRO A 155 29.17 -32.99 -22.41
C PRO A 155 29.73 -31.63 -21.95
N GLU A 156 30.96 -31.26 -22.39
CA GLU A 156 31.59 -30.00 -21.97
C GLU A 156 30.76 -28.78 -22.37
N THR A 157 30.10 -28.79 -23.54
CA THR A 157 29.22 -27.72 -24.01
C THR A 157 28.01 -27.52 -23.10
N GLU A 158 27.39 -28.60 -22.63
CA GLU A 158 26.27 -28.54 -21.70
C GLU A 158 26.73 -28.14 -20.28
N ARG A 159 27.99 -28.47 -19.93
CA ARG A 159 28.63 -28.05 -18.69
C ARG A 159 28.84 -26.53 -18.67
N GLU A 160 29.40 -25.97 -19.75
CA GLU A 160 29.59 -24.54 -19.91
C GLU A 160 28.25 -23.80 -19.90
N GLU A 161 27.25 -24.29 -20.63
CA GLU A 161 25.90 -23.69 -20.61
C GLU A 161 25.29 -23.74 -19.21
N SER A 162 25.43 -24.83 -18.47
CA SER A 162 24.93 -24.96 -17.10
C SER A 162 25.58 -23.96 -16.16
N VAL A 163 26.88 -23.74 -16.28
CA VAL A 163 27.61 -22.72 -15.50
C VAL A 163 27.08 -21.32 -15.82
N GLU A 164 26.94 -21.00 -17.11
CA GLU A 164 26.43 -19.69 -17.54
C GLU A 164 25.02 -19.44 -16.99
N ARG A 165 24.13 -20.43 -17.05
CA ARG A 165 22.76 -20.34 -16.48
C ARG A 165 22.75 -20.13 -14.98
N ILE A 166 23.70 -20.74 -14.23
CA ILE A 166 23.87 -20.53 -12.80
C ILE A 166 24.29 -19.09 -12.52
N LEU A 167 25.30 -18.59 -13.26
CA LEU A 167 25.79 -17.22 -13.10
C LEU A 167 24.70 -16.19 -13.41
N GLN A 168 23.96 -16.37 -14.48
CA GLN A 168 22.83 -15.52 -14.85
C GLN A 168 21.75 -15.51 -13.78
N SER A 169 21.37 -16.69 -13.27
CA SER A 169 20.34 -16.81 -12.21
C SER A 169 20.79 -16.18 -10.89
N SER A 170 22.09 -16.32 -10.54
CA SER A 170 22.69 -15.69 -9.36
C SER A 170 22.74 -14.17 -9.49
N GLY A 171 23.10 -13.63 -10.65
CA GLY A 171 23.08 -12.20 -10.94
C GLY A 171 21.67 -11.61 -10.84
N ARG A 172 20.67 -12.33 -11.38
CA ARG A 172 19.25 -11.96 -11.26
C ARG A 172 18.79 -11.90 -9.80
N LEU A 173 19.17 -12.90 -8.98
CA LEU A 173 18.83 -12.95 -7.57
C LEU A 173 19.46 -11.78 -6.80
N SER A 174 20.74 -11.48 -7.06
CA SER A 174 21.45 -10.36 -6.46
C SER A 174 20.78 -9.01 -6.78
N SER A 175 20.40 -8.81 -8.05
CA SER A 175 19.69 -7.60 -8.49
C SER A 175 18.32 -7.47 -7.83
N LEU A 176 17.59 -8.57 -7.67
CA LEU A 176 16.28 -8.58 -7.00
C LEU A 176 16.44 -8.18 -5.52
N VAL A 177 17.40 -8.75 -4.80
CA VAL A 177 17.71 -8.39 -3.40
C VAL A 177 18.04 -6.91 -3.29
N SER A 178 18.93 -6.41 -4.15
CA SER A 178 19.35 -5.01 -4.15
C SER A 178 18.19 -4.06 -4.36
N ASN A 179 17.30 -4.38 -5.31
CA ASN A 179 16.10 -3.58 -5.60
C ASN A 179 15.12 -3.57 -4.43
N ILE A 180 14.89 -4.72 -3.77
CA ILE A 180 14.02 -4.83 -2.59
C ILE A 180 14.58 -3.99 -1.43
N LEU A 181 15.88 -4.13 -1.13
CA LEU A 181 16.53 -3.37 -0.05
C LEU A 181 16.50 -1.87 -0.33
N MET A 182 16.74 -1.46 -1.59
CA MET A 182 16.68 -0.07 -1.98
C MET A 182 15.26 0.48 -1.87
N LEU A 183 14.26 -0.24 -2.36
CA LEU A 183 12.86 0.15 -2.26
C LEU A 183 12.42 0.30 -0.80
N SER A 184 12.76 -0.68 0.05
CA SER A 184 12.49 -0.64 1.50
C SER A 184 13.14 0.56 2.17
N LYS A 185 14.40 0.86 1.81
CA LYS A 185 15.12 2.03 2.33
C LYS A 185 14.44 3.33 1.90
N LEU A 186 14.04 3.47 0.64
CA LEU A 186 13.41 4.67 0.10
C LEU A 186 11.95 4.87 0.57
N GLU A 187 11.26 3.81 0.96
CA GLU A 187 9.91 3.92 1.56
C GLU A 187 9.95 4.44 2.99
N ASN A 188 11.01 4.11 3.74
CA ASN A 188 11.16 4.48 5.15
C ASN A 188 12.02 5.75 5.37
N GLN A 189 12.68 6.26 4.33
CA GLN A 189 13.51 7.46 4.42
C GLN A 189 12.69 8.72 4.09
N THR A 190 12.76 9.69 4.99
CA THR A 190 12.25 11.06 4.80
C THR A 190 13.35 12.02 4.32
N ALA A 191 14.62 11.63 4.34
CA ALA A 191 15.74 12.45 3.92
C ALA A 191 16.45 11.81 2.72
N LEU A 192 16.64 12.61 1.66
CA LEU A 192 17.49 12.26 0.51
C LEU A 192 18.97 12.16 0.94
N PRO A 193 19.81 11.41 0.20
CA PRO A 193 21.24 11.52 0.28
C PRO A 193 21.69 12.97 0.05
N GLU A 194 22.89 13.31 0.50
CA GLU A 194 23.48 14.63 0.27
C GLU A 194 23.47 14.97 -1.22
N ALA A 195 22.97 16.17 -1.54
CA ALA A 195 22.93 16.63 -2.92
C ALA A 195 24.34 17.03 -3.37
N VAL A 196 24.77 16.48 -4.51
CA VAL A 196 26.04 16.82 -5.15
C VAL A 196 25.80 17.40 -6.53
N THR A 197 26.72 18.24 -7.02
CA THR A 197 26.64 18.78 -8.38
C THR A 197 27.45 17.91 -9.32
N PHE A 198 26.79 17.36 -10.33
CA PHE A 198 27.39 16.45 -11.33
C PHE A 198 26.92 16.76 -12.76
N SER A 199 27.55 16.14 -13.76
CA SER A 199 27.17 16.24 -15.17
C SER A 199 26.11 15.20 -15.49
N LEU A 200 24.87 15.65 -15.70
CA LEU A 200 23.73 14.75 -15.93
C LEU A 200 23.85 14.03 -17.28
N ASP A 201 24.30 14.73 -18.31
CA ASP A 201 24.57 14.15 -19.63
C ASP A 201 25.63 13.05 -19.57
N GLU A 202 26.69 13.24 -18.81
CA GLU A 202 27.74 12.21 -18.63
C GLU A 202 27.21 11.01 -17.85
N GLN A 203 26.41 11.23 -16.81
CA GLN A 203 25.78 10.15 -16.07
C GLN A 203 24.85 9.30 -16.95
N LEU A 204 24.10 9.93 -17.86
CA LEU A 204 23.24 9.24 -18.84
C LEU A 204 24.09 8.42 -19.83
N ARG A 205 25.22 8.99 -20.33
CA ARG A 205 26.15 8.25 -21.21
C ARG A 205 26.75 7.04 -20.49
N GLN A 206 27.19 7.20 -19.25
CA GLN A 206 27.74 6.08 -18.46
C GLN A 206 26.69 4.99 -18.21
N ALA A 207 25.45 5.37 -17.87
CA ALA A 207 24.37 4.41 -17.70
C ALA A 207 24.09 3.63 -19.00
N LEU A 208 24.12 4.28 -20.15
CA LEU A 208 23.97 3.64 -21.45
C LEU A 208 25.15 2.73 -21.79
N LEU A 209 26.40 3.16 -21.55
CA LEU A 209 27.61 2.37 -21.81
C LEU A 209 27.67 1.07 -20.97
N THR A 210 27.11 1.05 -19.76
CA THR A 210 27.03 -0.22 -18.98
C THR A 210 26.16 -1.28 -19.66
N LEU A 211 25.32 -0.88 -20.61
CA LEU A 211 24.44 -1.77 -21.37
C LEU A 211 25.01 -2.08 -22.79
N GLU A 212 26.26 -1.67 -23.09
CA GLU A 212 26.89 -1.84 -24.39
C GLU A 212 26.80 -3.26 -24.94
N PRO A 213 27.13 -4.33 -24.18
CA PRO A 213 27.02 -5.69 -24.69
C PRO A 213 25.60 -6.05 -25.16
N LEU A 214 24.56 -5.56 -24.46
CA LEU A 214 23.16 -5.90 -24.72
C LEU A 214 22.60 -5.15 -25.93
N TRP A 215 22.88 -3.87 -26.07
CA TRP A 215 22.39 -3.13 -27.24
C TRP A 215 23.21 -3.42 -28.50
N THR A 216 24.50 -3.81 -28.36
CA THR A 216 25.33 -4.28 -29.48
C THR A 216 24.87 -5.65 -29.98
N GLU A 217 24.57 -6.60 -29.10
CA GLU A 217 24.01 -7.91 -29.46
C GLU A 217 22.69 -7.77 -30.23
N LYS A 218 21.89 -6.78 -29.91
CA LYS A 218 20.62 -6.48 -30.58
C LYS A 218 20.76 -5.56 -31.77
N GLU A 219 21.96 -5.12 -32.13
CA GLU A 219 22.23 -4.20 -33.25
C GLU A 219 21.35 -2.93 -33.16
N LEU A 220 21.16 -2.36 -31.95
CA LEU A 220 20.30 -1.19 -31.77
C LEU A 220 20.98 0.05 -32.35
N GLU A 221 20.20 0.86 -33.08
CA GLU A 221 20.60 2.21 -33.46
C GLU A 221 20.36 3.18 -32.30
N LEU A 222 21.40 3.96 -31.93
CA LEU A 222 21.33 4.90 -30.81
C LEU A 222 21.17 6.33 -31.31
N GLU A 223 20.06 6.97 -30.99
CA GLU A 223 19.83 8.40 -31.23
C GLU A 223 20.04 9.17 -29.93
N LEU A 224 21.13 9.91 -29.79
CA LEU A 224 21.53 10.62 -28.59
C LEU A 224 21.49 12.12 -28.81
N ASP A 225 20.69 12.82 -27.99
CA ASP A 225 20.66 14.29 -27.90
C ASP A 225 20.87 14.68 -26.43
N LEU A 226 22.14 14.81 -26.04
CA LEU A 226 22.59 14.99 -24.67
C LEU A 226 23.49 16.25 -24.57
N PRO A 227 22.91 17.44 -24.54
CA PRO A 227 23.67 18.66 -24.31
C PRO A 227 24.30 18.62 -22.89
N PRO A 228 25.46 19.27 -22.71
CA PRO A 228 26.12 19.31 -21.41
C PRO A 228 25.29 20.09 -20.39
N VAL A 229 24.84 19.41 -19.33
CA VAL A 229 24.00 19.98 -18.27
C VAL A 229 24.51 19.56 -16.90
N ARG A 230 24.71 20.54 -16.03
CA ARG A 230 25.02 20.28 -14.61
C ARG A 230 23.75 20.28 -13.78
N TYR A 231 23.61 19.29 -12.93
CA TYR A 231 22.50 19.13 -12.02
C TYR A 231 23.00 18.95 -10.58
N THR A 232 22.28 19.53 -9.61
CA THR A 232 22.56 19.33 -8.18
C THR A 232 21.47 18.45 -7.57
N GLY A 233 21.84 17.28 -7.07
CA GLY A 233 20.86 16.34 -6.55
C GLY A 233 21.49 15.02 -6.08
N ALA A 234 20.64 14.01 -5.88
CA ALA A 234 21.04 12.67 -5.43
C ALA A 234 21.59 11.85 -6.60
N GLU A 235 22.85 12.09 -6.97
CA GLU A 235 23.54 11.47 -8.12
C GLU A 235 23.37 9.93 -8.17
N SER A 236 23.67 9.26 -7.06
CA SER A 236 23.60 7.80 -6.99
C SER A 236 22.19 7.25 -7.19
N LEU A 237 21.17 7.95 -6.70
CA LEU A 237 19.77 7.54 -6.88
C LEU A 237 19.32 7.75 -8.33
N LEU A 238 19.67 8.88 -8.93
CA LEU A 238 19.32 9.17 -10.32
C LEU A 238 19.99 8.18 -11.30
N TYR A 239 21.21 7.73 -11.01
CA TYR A 239 21.84 6.67 -11.81
C TYR A 239 20.98 5.40 -11.86
N HIS A 240 20.34 5.00 -10.74
CA HIS A 240 19.42 3.86 -10.73
C HIS A 240 18.16 4.11 -11.59
N VAL A 241 17.68 5.36 -11.66
CA VAL A 241 16.56 5.70 -12.56
C VAL A 241 16.95 5.43 -14.00
N TRP A 242 18.09 5.98 -14.44
CA TRP A 242 18.57 5.82 -15.83
C TRP A 242 18.87 4.36 -16.17
N SER A 243 19.54 3.64 -15.30
CA SER A 243 19.83 2.22 -15.49
C SER A 243 18.55 1.37 -15.65
N ASN A 244 17.50 1.68 -14.89
CA ASN A 244 16.22 0.97 -14.99
C ASN A 244 15.47 1.33 -16.30
N LEU A 245 15.42 2.61 -16.67
CA LEU A 245 14.72 3.03 -17.89
C LEU A 245 15.43 2.56 -19.15
N LEU A 246 16.75 2.77 -19.22
CA LEU A 246 17.57 2.32 -20.34
C LEU A 246 17.61 0.79 -20.44
N GLY A 247 17.75 0.08 -19.31
CA GLY A 247 17.69 -1.37 -19.27
C GLY A 247 16.39 -1.93 -19.83
N ASN A 248 15.25 -1.30 -19.49
CA ASN A 248 13.95 -1.67 -20.06
C ASN A 248 13.90 -1.36 -21.55
N ALA A 249 14.35 -0.19 -21.99
CA ALA A 249 14.33 0.20 -23.40
C ALA A 249 15.17 -0.75 -24.25
N VAL A 250 16.41 -1.10 -23.84
CA VAL A 250 17.25 -2.10 -24.52
C VAL A 250 16.59 -3.47 -24.51
N LYS A 251 16.02 -3.89 -23.39
CA LYS A 251 15.40 -5.20 -23.23
C LYS A 251 14.20 -5.39 -24.17
N PHE A 252 13.34 -4.40 -24.29
CA PHE A 252 12.08 -4.51 -25.04
C PHE A 252 12.22 -4.08 -26.51
N SER A 253 13.27 -3.37 -26.89
CA SER A 253 13.55 -3.05 -28.28
C SER A 253 13.72 -4.32 -29.15
N PRO A 254 13.19 -4.34 -30.37
CA PRO A 254 13.48 -5.40 -31.33
C PRO A 254 14.94 -5.30 -31.82
N THR A 255 15.48 -6.39 -32.34
CA THR A 255 16.79 -6.38 -33.02
C THR A 255 16.75 -5.42 -34.21
N GLY A 256 17.78 -4.59 -34.38
CA GLY A 256 17.84 -3.54 -35.39
C GLY A 256 16.92 -2.35 -35.14
N GLY A 257 16.32 -2.26 -33.95
CA GLY A 257 15.46 -1.14 -33.56
C GLY A 257 16.26 0.10 -33.14
N THR A 258 15.54 1.21 -32.94
CA THR A 258 16.14 2.49 -32.52
C THR A 258 15.83 2.74 -31.04
N LEU A 259 16.86 3.14 -30.28
CA LEU A 259 16.74 3.63 -28.91
C LEU A 259 17.12 5.11 -28.91
N SER A 260 16.16 5.97 -28.50
CA SER A 260 16.39 7.42 -28.44
C SER A 260 16.52 7.87 -26.99
N LEU A 261 17.59 8.64 -26.69
CA LEU A 261 17.84 9.22 -25.38
C LEU A 261 18.06 10.73 -25.52
N ARG A 262 17.17 11.53 -24.92
CA ARG A 262 17.20 12.98 -25.05
C ARG A 262 17.22 13.66 -23.68
N LEU A 263 18.02 14.72 -23.57
CA LEU A 263 18.09 15.62 -22.42
C LEU A 263 17.84 17.05 -22.90
N TRP A 264 16.91 17.76 -22.27
CA TRP A 264 16.67 19.16 -22.59
C TRP A 264 16.24 19.94 -21.35
N GLU A 265 16.33 21.24 -21.44
CA GLU A 265 15.90 22.14 -20.40
C GLU A 265 14.58 22.82 -20.76
N GLU A 266 13.67 22.85 -19.81
CA GLU A 266 12.49 23.71 -19.82
C GLU A 266 12.67 24.83 -18.76
N ALA A 267 11.73 25.78 -18.70
CA ALA A 267 11.88 26.97 -17.86
C ALA A 267 12.39 26.66 -16.42
N GLU A 268 11.70 25.77 -15.73
CA GLU A 268 11.95 25.42 -14.31
C GLU A 268 12.37 23.95 -14.11
N THR A 269 12.49 23.17 -15.19
CA THR A 269 12.74 21.73 -15.11
C THR A 269 13.81 21.26 -16.10
N LEU A 270 14.49 20.19 -15.73
CA LEU A 270 15.29 19.37 -16.63
C LEU A 270 14.46 18.15 -17.03
N CYS A 271 14.46 17.83 -18.31
CA CYS A 271 13.70 16.73 -18.87
C CYS A 271 14.65 15.71 -19.51
N VAL A 272 14.42 14.43 -19.20
CA VAL A 272 15.12 13.29 -19.81
C VAL A 272 14.08 12.35 -20.39
N SER A 273 14.16 12.02 -21.67
CA SER A 273 13.32 11.01 -22.28
C SER A 273 14.13 9.81 -22.79
N VAL A 274 13.59 8.62 -22.54
CA VAL A 274 14.07 7.34 -23.07
C VAL A 274 12.95 6.76 -23.91
N SER A 275 13.18 6.55 -25.19
CA SER A 275 12.20 6.02 -26.13
C SER A 275 12.70 4.74 -26.79
N ASP A 276 11.84 3.74 -26.86
CA ASP A 276 12.09 2.44 -27.49
C ASP A 276 11.05 2.15 -28.58
N GLN A 277 11.40 1.24 -29.51
CA GLN A 277 10.50 0.71 -30.53
C GLN A 277 9.98 -0.70 -30.18
N GLY A 278 9.81 -0.95 -28.90
CA GLY A 278 9.31 -2.23 -28.40
C GLY A 278 7.83 -2.49 -28.70
N PRO A 279 7.25 -3.51 -28.08
CA PRO A 279 5.85 -3.91 -28.31
C PRO A 279 4.83 -2.87 -27.83
N GLY A 280 5.26 -1.85 -27.10
CA GLY A 280 4.37 -0.87 -26.48
C GLY A 280 3.40 -1.49 -25.48
N MET A 281 2.53 -0.65 -24.91
CA MET A 281 1.62 -1.01 -23.83
C MET A 281 0.19 -0.60 -24.14
N THR A 282 -0.77 -1.41 -23.69
CA THR A 282 -2.19 -1.07 -23.66
C THR A 282 -2.48 -0.03 -22.59
N ALA A 283 -3.63 0.66 -22.65
CA ALA A 283 -4.05 1.62 -21.63
C ALA A 283 -4.22 0.98 -20.23
N GLU A 284 -4.49 -0.32 -20.15
CA GLU A 284 -4.56 -1.07 -18.90
C GLU A 284 -3.16 -1.33 -18.34
N GLU A 285 -2.22 -1.82 -19.17
CA GLU A 285 -0.83 -2.02 -18.76
C GLU A 285 -0.17 -0.72 -18.29
N GLN A 286 -0.42 0.42 -18.96
CA GLN A 286 0.13 1.73 -18.58
C GLN A 286 -0.33 2.18 -17.18
N ARG A 287 -1.54 1.81 -16.76
CA ARG A 287 -2.03 2.14 -15.40
C ARG A 287 -1.28 1.39 -14.30
N HIS A 288 -0.81 0.18 -14.61
CA HIS A 288 -0.21 -0.74 -13.64
C HIS A 288 1.32 -0.87 -13.77
N VAL A 289 1.94 -0.33 -14.81
CA VAL A 289 3.38 -0.50 -15.08
C VAL A 289 4.30 -0.01 -13.95
N PHE A 290 3.81 0.89 -13.11
CA PHE A 290 4.51 1.38 -11.93
C PHE A 290 4.12 0.65 -10.64
N ASP A 291 3.25 -0.34 -10.68
CA ASP A 291 2.89 -1.17 -9.53
C ASP A 291 4.02 -2.19 -9.27
N LYS A 292 4.25 -2.50 -8.00
CA LYS A 292 5.33 -3.43 -7.61
C LYS A 292 5.03 -4.83 -8.13
N PHE A 293 6.04 -5.47 -8.74
CA PHE A 293 5.96 -6.81 -9.35
C PHE A 293 5.01 -6.93 -10.54
N TYR A 294 4.46 -5.83 -11.03
CA TYR A 294 3.64 -5.89 -12.22
C TYR A 294 4.48 -6.23 -13.44
N GLN A 295 4.00 -7.19 -14.21
CA GLN A 295 4.59 -7.64 -15.48
C GLN A 295 3.45 -7.82 -16.47
N GLY A 296 3.48 -7.08 -17.58
CA GLY A 296 2.53 -7.25 -18.68
C GLY A 296 2.69 -8.63 -19.34
N ASP A 297 1.70 -9.07 -20.12
CA ASP A 297 1.70 -10.40 -20.76
C ASP A 297 2.89 -10.65 -21.67
N THR A 298 3.40 -9.62 -22.32
CA THR A 298 4.61 -9.69 -23.18
C THR A 298 5.90 -9.76 -22.35
N SER A 299 5.93 -9.16 -21.16
CA SER A 299 7.11 -9.16 -20.29
C SER A 299 7.25 -10.43 -19.46
N ARG A 300 6.18 -11.23 -19.27
CA ARG A 300 6.26 -12.56 -18.64
C ARG A 300 7.11 -13.55 -19.41
N ARG A 301 7.29 -13.33 -20.71
CA ARG A 301 8.20 -14.13 -21.56
C ARG A 301 9.65 -13.63 -21.56
N GLN A 302 9.87 -12.41 -21.07
CA GLN A 302 11.19 -11.79 -20.93
C GLN A 302 11.50 -11.56 -19.46
N GLU A 303 12.72 -11.85 -19.05
CA GLU A 303 13.17 -11.78 -17.66
C GLU A 303 13.04 -10.39 -17.04
N GLY A 304 12.47 -10.27 -15.85
CA GLY A 304 12.37 -9.02 -15.10
C GLY A 304 11.69 -9.24 -13.75
N SER A 305 11.99 -8.42 -12.73
CA SER A 305 11.41 -8.55 -11.39
C SER A 305 10.14 -7.69 -11.19
N GLY A 306 9.79 -6.81 -12.14
CA GLY A 306 8.70 -5.85 -11.95
C GLY A 306 8.95 -4.79 -10.86
N LEU A 307 10.21 -4.62 -10.41
CA LEU A 307 10.59 -3.65 -9.38
C LEU A 307 11.32 -2.41 -9.92
N GLY A 308 11.85 -2.45 -11.15
CA GLY A 308 12.65 -1.36 -11.71
C GLY A 308 11.88 -0.07 -11.91
N LEU A 309 10.71 -0.11 -12.54
CA LEU A 309 9.87 1.07 -12.79
C LEU A 309 9.26 1.65 -11.49
N PRO A 310 8.71 0.85 -10.56
CA PRO A 310 8.33 1.33 -9.23
C PRO A 310 9.46 2.05 -8.49
N LEU A 311 10.67 1.49 -8.53
CA LEU A 311 11.86 2.08 -7.92
C LEU A 311 12.22 3.40 -8.58
N ALA A 312 12.28 3.46 -9.92
CA ALA A 312 12.54 4.68 -10.67
C ALA A 312 11.52 5.78 -10.34
N LYS A 313 10.22 5.46 -10.33
CA LYS A 313 9.16 6.40 -9.95
C LYS A 313 9.35 6.93 -8.54
N ARG A 314 9.67 6.07 -7.57
CA ARG A 314 9.87 6.46 -6.17
C ARG A 314 11.07 7.39 -6.02
N ILE A 315 12.19 7.11 -6.68
CA ILE A 315 13.38 7.97 -6.67
C ILE A 315 13.06 9.35 -7.26
N VAL A 316 12.43 9.38 -8.45
CA VAL A 316 12.06 10.64 -9.11
C VAL A 316 11.15 11.49 -8.23
N GLN A 317 10.15 10.88 -7.57
CA GLN A 317 9.27 11.57 -6.61
C GLN A 317 10.04 12.14 -5.41
N LEU A 318 10.99 11.40 -4.85
CA LEU A 318 11.83 11.87 -3.76
C LEU A 318 12.72 13.06 -4.20
N CYS A 319 13.18 13.06 -5.45
CA CYS A 319 13.91 14.21 -6.03
C CYS A 319 12.99 15.39 -6.41
N GLY A 320 11.70 15.38 -6.05
CA GLY A 320 10.76 16.45 -6.40
C GLY A 320 10.31 16.44 -7.86
N GLY A 321 10.68 15.41 -8.61
CA GLY A 321 10.38 15.26 -10.04
C GLY A 321 9.10 14.47 -10.32
N ARG A 322 8.84 14.24 -11.61
CA ARG A 322 7.74 13.41 -12.11
C ARG A 322 8.23 12.50 -13.24
N ILE A 323 7.59 11.34 -13.40
CA ILE A 323 7.81 10.43 -14.51
C ILE A 323 6.50 10.27 -15.28
N PHE A 324 6.58 10.40 -16.59
CA PHE A 324 5.47 10.24 -17.53
C PHE A 324 5.75 9.07 -18.46
N LEU A 325 4.69 8.47 -18.97
CA LEU A 325 4.74 7.37 -19.93
C LEU A 325 3.78 7.67 -21.08
N GLU A 326 4.31 7.62 -22.28
CA GLU A 326 3.54 7.59 -23.51
C GLU A 326 3.86 6.28 -24.25
N SER A 327 2.85 5.48 -24.52
CA SER A 327 3.04 4.20 -25.18
C SER A 327 1.82 3.83 -26.03
N THR A 328 2.07 3.22 -27.15
CA THR A 328 1.02 2.65 -28.00
C THR A 328 1.42 1.24 -28.38
N ARG A 329 0.51 0.29 -28.22
CA ARG A 329 0.79 -1.11 -28.56
C ARG A 329 1.24 -1.25 -30.02
N GLY A 330 2.40 -1.87 -30.23
CA GLY A 330 3.05 -2.03 -31.53
C GLY A 330 3.91 -0.86 -32.00
N SER A 331 4.00 0.24 -31.23
CA SER A 331 4.75 1.46 -31.61
C SER A 331 5.85 1.85 -30.61
N GLY A 332 6.04 1.06 -29.55
CA GLY A 332 7.06 1.34 -28.53
C GLY A 332 6.55 2.13 -27.34
N SER A 333 7.51 2.58 -26.52
CA SER A 333 7.22 3.36 -25.30
C SER A 333 8.21 4.49 -25.14
N THR A 334 7.76 5.62 -24.60
CA THR A 334 8.58 6.76 -24.23
C THR A 334 8.35 7.09 -22.76
N PHE A 335 9.41 6.99 -21.97
CA PHE A 335 9.43 7.42 -20.58
C PHE A 335 10.09 8.79 -20.48
N THR A 336 9.39 9.76 -19.93
CA THR A 336 9.92 11.12 -19.71
C THR A 336 9.99 11.41 -18.23
N VAL A 337 11.18 11.73 -17.74
CA VAL A 337 11.46 12.18 -16.36
C VAL A 337 11.65 13.66 -16.35
N THR A 338 10.96 14.37 -15.45
CA THR A 338 11.17 15.79 -15.19
C THR A 338 11.74 15.99 -13.80
N LEU A 339 12.79 16.76 -13.67
CA LEU A 339 13.45 17.12 -12.41
C LEU A 339 13.42 18.63 -12.23
N PRO A 340 13.14 19.17 -11.03
CA PRO A 340 13.21 20.61 -10.78
C PRO A 340 14.65 21.10 -10.98
N LYS A 341 14.85 22.25 -11.58
CA LYS A 341 16.13 22.95 -11.57
C LYS A 341 16.41 23.45 -10.15
N THR A 342 17.51 23.04 -9.55
CA THR A 342 17.95 23.45 -8.21
C THR A 342 19.02 24.53 -8.32
#